data_9970dacf1d8358d72e8b749f333d1e70
#
_entry.id   9970dacf1d8358d72e8b749f333d1e70
#
_cell.length_a   1.000
_cell.length_b   1.000
_cell.length_c   1.000
_cell.angle_alpha   90.00
_cell.angle_beta   90.00
_cell.angle_gamma   90.00
#
_symmetry.space_group_name_H-M   'P 1'
#
loop_
_entity.id
_entity.type
_entity.pdbx_description
1 polymer ?
#
loop_
_entity_poly.entity_id
_entity_poly.type
_entity_poly.pdbx_seq_one_letter_code
_entity_poly.pdbx_strand_id
1 'polypeptide(L)'
;MSKKTYAMAVRDTLMTEMKRDDRVFVMGEDVQLLGGVFGCTHGLADELGADRCFNTPISEAALIGAGLGAACAGLRPVVELMYMDFTLVAMDQIVNQVAKTRYIFGGKARIPLVIRGQQGIGRGNAATHSQSLETIFMHVPGLKIACPANGADASGLLRTAIRDDNPVLFFEHKALYSHKDEVPDDPDHTIPFGKASIKKEGQDVTIVANLLYVSRALEAAAELQKEGISAEVIDPRTLVPFDYHTILESVKKTGRLVTVHEAHRQAGWGAEIAAEITQRAFPYLDHAPVRLGSKHCPLPFNVALETAVVPQVKEIIEAAKATMYK
;
A
#
# COMPACT_ATOMS: atom_id res chain seq x y z
N MET A 1 -13.31 4.85 18.90
CA MET A 1 -12.75 5.42 17.67
C MET A 1 -12.39 6.87 17.92
N SER A 2 -11.23 7.30 17.40
CA SER A 2 -10.80 8.69 17.50
C SER A 2 -10.40 9.22 16.12
N LYS A 3 -10.65 10.51 15.89
CA LYS A 3 -10.32 11.15 14.62
C LYS A 3 -8.84 11.50 14.59
N LYS A 4 -8.08 10.83 13.73
CA LYS A 4 -6.61 10.98 13.60
C LYS A 4 -6.23 11.21 12.15
N THR A 5 -5.10 11.90 11.92
CA THR A 5 -4.50 11.89 10.60
C THR A 5 -3.90 10.51 10.32
N TYR A 6 -3.73 10.17 9.05
CA TYR A 6 -3.06 8.93 8.64
C TYR A 6 -1.65 8.82 9.28
N ALA A 7 -0.85 9.89 9.24
CA ALA A 7 0.47 9.91 9.87
C ALA A 7 0.39 9.64 11.39
N MET A 8 -0.59 10.22 12.08
CA MET A 8 -0.82 9.93 13.52
C MET A 8 -1.22 8.48 13.75
N ALA A 9 -2.03 7.88 12.87
CA ALA A 9 -2.42 6.49 12.98
C ALA A 9 -1.22 5.55 12.86
N VAL A 10 -0.29 5.83 11.93
CA VAL A 10 0.99 5.11 11.80
C VAL A 10 1.84 5.29 13.06
N ARG A 11 2.06 6.54 13.52
CA ARG A 11 2.85 6.85 14.71
C ARG A 11 2.32 6.14 15.96
N ASP A 12 1.03 6.25 16.21
CA ASP A 12 0.40 5.67 17.41
C ASP A 12 0.46 4.14 17.38
N THR A 13 0.42 3.54 16.18
CA THR A 13 0.59 2.10 16.02
C THR A 13 2.02 1.68 16.32
N LEU A 14 3.02 2.39 15.80
CA LEU A 14 4.44 2.14 16.13
C LEU A 14 4.68 2.26 17.63
N MET A 15 4.21 3.35 18.25
CA MET A 15 4.33 3.57 19.70
C MET A 15 3.73 2.41 20.50
N THR A 16 2.54 1.96 20.12
CA THR A 16 1.82 0.88 20.82
C THR A 16 2.55 -0.47 20.69
N GLU A 17 3.01 -0.81 19.48
CA GLU A 17 3.70 -2.08 19.24
C GLU A 17 5.10 -2.09 19.87
N MET A 18 5.81 -0.97 19.88
CA MET A 18 7.11 -0.84 20.54
C MET A 18 6.97 -0.93 22.08
N LYS A 19 5.90 -0.41 22.68
CA LYS A 19 5.60 -0.59 24.10
C LYS A 19 5.19 -2.02 24.46
N ARG A 20 4.58 -2.73 23.50
CA ARG A 20 4.11 -4.10 23.69
C ARG A 20 5.23 -5.13 23.62
N ASP A 21 6.22 -4.92 22.74
CA ASP A 21 7.29 -5.88 22.48
C ASP A 21 8.63 -5.15 22.38
N ASP A 22 9.52 -5.45 23.31
CA ASP A 22 10.85 -4.82 23.40
C ASP A 22 11.77 -5.15 22.22
N ARG A 23 11.41 -6.14 21.40
CA ARG A 23 12.14 -6.49 20.17
C ARG A 23 11.80 -5.55 19.00
N VAL A 24 10.67 -4.83 19.07
CA VAL A 24 10.26 -3.88 18.01
C VAL A 24 11.07 -2.60 18.15
N PHE A 25 11.73 -2.18 17.11
CA PHE A 25 12.41 -0.89 17.02
C PHE A 25 12.27 -0.28 15.64
N VAL A 26 12.49 1.04 15.54
CA VAL A 26 12.41 1.80 14.30
C VAL A 26 13.78 2.34 13.95
N MET A 27 14.21 2.18 12.70
CA MET A 27 15.39 2.82 12.16
C MET A 27 15.14 3.36 10.75
N GLY A 28 15.84 4.42 10.42
CA GLY A 28 15.72 5.09 9.13
C GLY A 28 16.42 6.43 9.11
N GLU A 29 16.19 7.19 8.05
CA GLU A 29 16.77 8.52 7.90
C GLU A 29 15.86 9.55 8.56
N ASP A 30 16.43 10.42 9.43
CA ASP A 30 15.76 11.48 10.19
C ASP A 30 14.56 11.04 11.08
N VAL A 31 14.42 9.73 11.34
CA VAL A 31 13.30 9.18 12.12
C VAL A 31 13.37 9.57 13.60
N GLN A 32 14.56 9.81 14.14
CA GLN A 32 14.79 10.16 15.54
C GLN A 32 14.54 11.64 15.82
N LEU A 33 15.24 12.53 15.11
CA LEU A 33 15.28 13.95 15.43
C LEU A 33 14.06 14.72 14.96
N LEU A 34 13.57 14.40 13.75
CA LEU A 34 12.47 15.11 13.11
C LEU A 34 11.14 14.36 13.18
N GLY A 35 11.16 13.11 13.65
CA GLY A 35 9.98 12.25 13.61
C GLY A 35 9.70 11.70 12.22
N GLY A 36 10.77 11.56 11.37
CA GLY A 36 10.65 11.28 9.95
C GLY A 36 10.16 12.50 9.17
N VAL A 37 10.35 12.48 7.84
CA VAL A 37 9.97 13.60 6.95
C VAL A 37 8.47 13.93 7.00
N PHE A 38 7.65 12.97 7.40
CA PHE A 38 6.18 13.10 7.43
C PHE A 38 5.57 12.98 8.83
N GLY A 39 6.38 12.97 9.88
CA GLY A 39 5.91 12.94 11.27
C GLY A 39 5.43 11.57 11.75
N CYS A 40 5.68 10.50 11.02
CA CYS A 40 5.21 9.16 11.36
C CYS A 40 5.97 8.52 12.54
N THR A 41 7.12 9.07 12.93
CA THR A 41 7.95 8.58 14.06
C THR A 41 8.13 9.64 15.14
N HIS A 42 7.37 10.76 15.06
CA HIS A 42 7.49 11.87 16.01
C HIS A 42 7.27 11.42 17.47
N GLY A 43 8.23 11.75 18.34
CA GLY A 43 8.20 11.48 19.78
C GLY A 43 8.51 10.01 20.16
N LEU A 44 8.80 9.11 19.21
CA LEU A 44 9.14 7.72 19.54
C LEU A 44 10.46 7.63 20.32
N ALA A 45 11.49 8.34 19.87
CA ALA A 45 12.80 8.34 20.55
C ALA A 45 12.75 9.03 21.92
N ASP A 46 11.97 10.09 22.05
CA ASP A 46 11.80 10.83 23.32
C ASP A 46 11.13 9.95 24.39
N GLU A 47 10.17 9.13 23.99
CA GLU A 47 9.39 8.31 24.91
C GLU A 47 10.00 6.93 25.18
N LEU A 48 10.65 6.33 24.17
CA LEU A 48 11.11 4.94 24.22
C LEU A 48 12.64 4.79 24.23
N GLY A 49 13.36 5.89 24.00
CA GLY A 49 14.83 5.92 23.97
C GLY A 49 15.41 5.83 22.55
N ALA A 50 16.62 6.39 22.41
CA ALA A 50 17.36 6.41 21.17
C ALA A 50 17.81 5.03 20.67
N ASP A 51 17.85 4.04 21.55
CA ASP A 51 18.14 2.65 21.17
C ASP A 51 16.97 1.96 20.47
N ARG A 52 15.77 2.52 20.60
CA ARG A 52 14.54 1.96 20.05
C ARG A 52 14.04 2.71 18.82
N CYS A 53 14.45 3.97 18.64
CA CYS A 53 14.16 4.76 17.45
C CYS A 53 15.37 5.63 17.12
N PHE A 54 16.12 5.30 16.07
CA PHE A 54 17.40 5.94 15.78
C PHE A 54 17.62 6.21 14.29
N ASN A 55 18.39 7.27 14.04
CA ASN A 55 18.79 7.64 12.70
C ASN A 55 19.90 6.71 12.17
N THR A 56 19.88 6.48 10.87
CA THR A 56 20.94 5.81 10.13
C THR A 56 21.58 6.79 9.14
N PRO A 57 22.82 6.51 8.68
CA PRO A 57 23.33 7.17 7.48
C PRO A 57 22.43 6.91 6.25
N ILE A 58 22.49 7.78 5.25
CA ILE A 58 21.82 7.58 3.96
C ILE A 58 22.54 6.47 3.21
N SER A 59 22.02 5.26 3.33
CA SER A 59 22.51 4.07 2.65
C SER A 59 21.43 2.99 2.70
N GLU A 60 20.50 3.00 1.77
CA GLU A 60 19.29 2.17 1.80
C GLU A 60 19.63 0.68 1.73
N ALA A 61 20.66 0.30 0.97
CA ALA A 61 21.14 -1.07 0.93
C ALA A 61 21.66 -1.54 2.31
N ALA A 62 22.45 -0.70 3.00
CA ALA A 62 22.94 -1.02 4.35
C ALA A 62 21.81 -1.02 5.37
N LEU A 63 20.87 -0.07 5.26
CA LEU A 63 19.70 0.05 6.13
C LEU A 63 18.83 -1.22 6.06
N ILE A 64 18.48 -1.68 4.86
CA ILE A 64 17.70 -2.92 4.68
C ILE A 64 18.50 -4.15 5.11
N GLY A 65 19.80 -4.21 4.79
CA GLY A 65 20.67 -5.31 5.21
C GLY A 65 20.80 -5.42 6.74
N ALA A 66 20.92 -4.28 7.43
CA ALA A 66 20.94 -4.23 8.91
C ALA A 66 19.57 -4.69 9.48
N GLY A 67 18.45 -4.25 8.88
CA GLY A 67 17.12 -4.73 9.26
C GLY A 67 16.98 -6.25 9.11
N LEU A 68 17.45 -6.81 8.02
CA LEU A 68 17.45 -8.27 7.82
C LEU A 68 18.29 -8.97 8.89
N GLY A 69 19.51 -8.47 9.15
CA GLY A 69 20.40 -9.04 10.17
C GLY A 69 19.76 -9.01 11.56
N ALA A 70 19.14 -7.90 11.94
CA ALA A 70 18.42 -7.75 13.20
C ALA A 70 17.22 -8.73 13.30
N ALA A 71 16.46 -8.89 12.22
CA ALA A 71 15.36 -9.84 12.17
C ALA A 71 15.85 -11.29 12.32
N CYS A 72 16.95 -11.65 11.66
CA CYS A 72 17.60 -12.96 11.82
C CYS A 72 18.11 -13.19 13.25
N ALA A 73 18.51 -12.14 13.95
CA ALA A 73 18.93 -12.19 15.36
C ALA A 73 17.75 -12.24 16.37
N GLY A 74 16.50 -12.23 15.87
CA GLY A 74 15.29 -12.37 16.70
C GLY A 74 14.63 -11.05 17.10
N LEU A 75 15.09 -9.92 16.58
CA LEU A 75 14.44 -8.61 16.74
C LEU A 75 13.31 -8.43 15.68
N ARG A 76 12.50 -7.39 15.85
CA ARG A 76 11.39 -7.04 14.95
C ARG A 76 11.57 -5.61 14.41
N PRO A 77 12.48 -5.41 13.47
CA PRO A 77 12.75 -4.09 12.91
C PRO A 77 11.62 -3.55 12.04
N VAL A 78 11.34 -2.27 12.21
CA VAL A 78 10.57 -1.46 11.28
C VAL A 78 11.55 -0.48 10.64
N VAL A 79 11.84 -0.69 9.38
CA VAL A 79 12.76 0.13 8.59
C VAL A 79 11.96 1.15 7.81
N GLU A 80 12.22 2.45 8.03
CA GLU A 80 11.64 3.52 7.24
C GLU A 80 12.60 3.91 6.11
N LEU A 81 12.15 3.75 4.87
CA LEU A 81 12.74 4.39 3.69
C LEU A 81 12.08 5.76 3.51
N MET A 82 12.87 6.80 3.30
CA MET A 82 12.35 8.15 3.13
C MET A 82 11.34 8.24 2.00
N TYR A 83 11.64 7.56 0.88
CA TYR A 83 10.74 7.34 -0.27
C TYR A 83 10.85 5.89 -0.75
N MET A 84 9.74 5.28 -1.14
CA MET A 84 9.77 3.92 -1.71
C MET A 84 10.50 3.87 -3.05
N ASP A 85 10.72 4.99 -3.71
CA ASP A 85 11.64 5.13 -4.85
C ASP A 85 13.02 4.56 -4.54
N PHE A 86 13.49 4.69 -3.29
CA PHE A 86 14.81 4.22 -2.86
C PHE A 86 14.87 2.73 -2.55
N THR A 87 13.75 2.01 -2.65
CA THR A 87 13.80 0.54 -2.73
C THR A 87 14.67 0.08 -3.91
N LEU A 88 14.78 0.89 -4.98
CA LEU A 88 15.64 0.60 -6.13
C LEU A 88 17.13 0.63 -5.77
N VAL A 89 17.55 1.48 -4.83
CA VAL A 89 18.94 1.48 -4.30
C VAL A 89 19.20 0.23 -3.47
N ALA A 90 18.19 -0.27 -2.74
CA ALA A 90 18.29 -1.46 -1.91
C ALA A 90 17.75 -2.73 -2.59
N MET A 91 17.59 -2.73 -3.91
CA MET A 91 16.89 -3.78 -4.65
C MET A 91 17.48 -5.19 -4.39
N ASP A 92 18.80 -5.35 -4.39
CA ASP A 92 19.43 -6.64 -4.07
C ASP A 92 19.06 -7.10 -2.66
N GLN A 93 19.14 -6.22 -1.68
CA GLN A 93 18.85 -6.56 -0.29
C GLN A 93 17.37 -6.98 -0.13
N ILE A 94 16.44 -6.30 -0.79
CA ILE A 94 15.01 -6.62 -0.72
C ILE A 94 14.72 -7.93 -1.48
N VAL A 95 15.16 -8.04 -2.73
CA VAL A 95 14.75 -9.12 -3.65
C VAL A 95 15.53 -10.40 -3.43
N ASN A 96 16.85 -10.32 -3.25
CA ASN A 96 17.70 -11.50 -3.14
C ASN A 96 17.91 -11.93 -1.69
N GLN A 97 18.00 -10.99 -0.75
CA GLN A 97 18.30 -11.29 0.64
C GLN A 97 17.01 -11.42 1.47
N VAL A 98 16.25 -10.36 1.67
CA VAL A 98 15.06 -10.35 2.53
C VAL A 98 14.01 -11.35 2.04
N ALA A 99 13.66 -11.32 0.77
CA ALA A 99 12.61 -12.18 0.21
C ALA A 99 12.99 -13.67 0.22
N LYS A 100 14.27 -14.01 0.09
CA LYS A 100 14.72 -15.40 -0.11
C LYS A 100 15.26 -16.07 1.15
N THR A 101 15.68 -15.31 2.16
CA THR A 101 16.36 -15.86 3.36
C THR A 101 15.55 -16.98 4.02
N ARG A 102 14.24 -16.80 4.22
CA ARG A 102 13.40 -17.84 4.81
C ARG A 102 13.40 -19.14 3.99
N TYR A 103 13.32 -19.02 2.67
CA TYR A 103 13.36 -20.18 1.76
C TYR A 103 14.74 -20.88 1.77
N ILE A 104 15.82 -20.08 1.69
CA ILE A 104 17.19 -20.60 1.70
C ILE A 104 17.47 -21.38 2.99
N PHE A 105 16.95 -20.94 4.12
CA PHE A 105 17.07 -21.63 5.41
C PHE A 105 16.01 -22.72 5.63
N GLY A 106 15.40 -23.23 4.56
CA GLY A 106 14.44 -24.34 4.62
C GLY A 106 13.16 -24.03 5.41
N GLY A 107 12.72 -22.78 5.42
CA GLY A 107 11.53 -22.32 6.15
C GLY A 107 11.72 -22.10 7.66
N LYS A 108 12.90 -22.40 8.21
CA LYS A 108 13.19 -22.30 9.66
C LYS A 108 13.43 -20.87 10.13
N ALA A 109 13.98 -20.02 9.26
CA ALA A 109 14.23 -18.62 9.60
C ALA A 109 12.90 -17.84 9.69
N ARG A 110 12.79 -16.98 10.70
CA ARG A 110 11.75 -15.95 10.80
C ARG A 110 12.37 -14.63 10.40
N ILE A 111 11.68 -13.89 9.57
CA ILE A 111 12.14 -12.58 9.06
C ILE A 111 11.06 -11.53 9.35
N PRO A 112 10.83 -11.20 10.62
CA PRO A 112 9.82 -10.21 11.03
C PRO A 112 10.29 -8.78 10.74
N LEU A 113 10.49 -8.46 9.47
CA LEU A 113 10.98 -7.18 8.99
C LEU A 113 9.86 -6.43 8.28
N VAL A 114 9.54 -5.22 8.74
CA VAL A 114 8.69 -4.29 8.02
C VAL A 114 9.56 -3.24 7.34
N ILE A 115 9.42 -3.10 6.03
CA ILE A 115 10.01 -2.03 5.25
C ILE A 115 8.87 -1.11 4.85
N ARG A 116 8.82 0.09 5.40
CA ARG A 116 7.76 1.06 5.15
C ARG A 116 8.32 2.33 4.54
N GLY A 117 7.49 3.02 3.80
CA GLY A 117 7.82 4.32 3.23
C GLY A 117 6.68 4.85 2.38
N GLN A 118 6.80 6.10 2.00
CA GLN A 118 5.82 6.79 1.19
C GLN A 118 6.17 6.73 -0.29
N GLN A 119 5.14 6.74 -1.12
CA GLN A 119 5.22 6.79 -2.57
C GLN A 119 4.18 7.74 -3.16
N GLY A 120 4.16 7.85 -4.47
CA GLY A 120 3.08 8.47 -5.23
C GLY A 120 3.23 9.96 -5.45
N ILE A 121 2.25 10.54 -6.13
CA ILE A 121 2.16 11.96 -6.49
C ILE A 121 1.69 12.84 -5.33
N GLY A 122 1.56 14.16 -5.60
CA GLY A 122 0.84 15.11 -4.75
C GLY A 122 1.71 16.19 -4.11
N ARG A 123 3.01 16.24 -4.41
CA ARG A 123 3.90 17.28 -3.90
C ARG A 123 4.87 17.83 -4.96
N GLY A 124 4.75 17.42 -6.22
CA GLY A 124 5.67 17.86 -7.28
C GLY A 124 7.12 17.43 -7.01
N ASN A 125 7.34 16.20 -6.55
CA ASN A 125 8.67 15.69 -6.21
C ASN A 125 9.40 15.07 -7.42
N ALA A 126 8.84 15.16 -8.63
CA ALA A 126 9.41 14.70 -9.90
C ALA A 126 9.65 13.18 -9.99
N ALA A 127 10.43 12.78 -10.99
CA ALA A 127 10.52 11.42 -11.50
C ALA A 127 11.12 10.38 -10.52
N THR A 128 11.96 10.83 -9.58
CA THR A 128 12.70 9.95 -8.68
C THR A 128 12.20 9.94 -7.25
N HIS A 129 11.10 10.68 -6.96
CA HIS A 129 10.53 10.81 -5.62
C HIS A 129 8.99 10.74 -5.63
N SER A 130 8.40 10.23 -6.72
CA SER A 130 6.93 10.17 -6.88
C SER A 130 6.46 8.87 -7.52
N GLN A 131 7.33 7.89 -7.70
CA GLN A 131 6.97 6.63 -8.34
C GLN A 131 6.05 5.80 -7.44
N SER A 132 5.20 4.99 -8.07
CA SER A 132 4.38 3.96 -7.42
C SER A 132 4.92 2.60 -7.84
N LEU A 133 5.70 1.96 -6.96
CA LEU A 133 6.56 0.82 -7.28
C LEU A 133 6.05 -0.52 -6.74
N GLU A 134 4.92 -0.55 -6.07
CA GLU A 134 4.38 -1.75 -5.43
C GLU A 134 4.27 -2.93 -6.38
N THR A 135 4.00 -2.68 -7.66
CA THR A 135 3.85 -3.71 -8.70
C THR A 135 5.15 -4.51 -8.94
N ILE A 136 6.30 -3.87 -8.86
CA ILE A 136 7.61 -4.52 -9.09
C ILE A 136 7.80 -5.67 -8.09
N PHE A 137 7.40 -5.44 -6.85
CA PHE A 137 7.60 -6.39 -5.75
C PHE A 137 6.53 -7.49 -5.71
N MET A 138 5.39 -7.34 -6.38
CA MET A 138 4.41 -8.43 -6.53
C MET A 138 5.00 -9.63 -7.28
N HIS A 139 5.96 -9.40 -8.16
CA HIS A 139 6.65 -10.48 -8.88
C HIS A 139 7.71 -11.21 -8.04
N VAL A 140 7.96 -10.77 -6.79
CA VAL A 140 9.03 -11.31 -5.95
C VAL A 140 8.47 -12.27 -4.89
N PRO A 141 8.61 -13.60 -5.07
CA PRO A 141 8.17 -14.56 -4.06
C PRO A 141 8.93 -14.38 -2.75
N GLY A 142 8.18 -14.45 -1.64
CA GLY A 142 8.71 -14.33 -0.27
C GLY A 142 8.44 -13.00 0.41
N LEU A 143 7.91 -12.01 -0.31
CA LEU A 143 7.46 -10.73 0.25
C LEU A 143 5.93 -10.72 0.45
N LYS A 144 5.47 -10.02 1.47
CA LYS A 144 4.08 -9.57 1.61
C LYS A 144 4.02 -8.07 1.28
N ILE A 145 2.88 -7.62 0.72
CA ILE A 145 2.71 -6.24 0.28
C ILE A 145 1.39 -5.69 0.80
N ALA A 146 1.46 -4.64 1.61
CA ALA A 146 0.31 -3.91 2.14
C ALA A 146 0.26 -2.48 1.59
N CYS A 147 -0.95 -2.02 1.26
CA CYS A 147 -1.22 -0.73 0.62
C CYS A 147 -2.43 -0.05 1.26
N PRO A 148 -2.37 0.42 2.51
CA PRO A 148 -3.51 0.99 3.22
C PRO A 148 -3.99 2.31 2.60
N ALA A 149 -5.31 2.45 2.46
CA ALA A 149 -5.94 3.59 1.81
C ALA A 149 -6.44 4.69 2.78
N ASN A 150 -6.43 4.43 4.09
CA ASN A 150 -6.87 5.35 5.14
C ASN A 150 -6.19 5.05 6.48
N GLY A 151 -6.38 5.90 7.48
CA GLY A 151 -5.73 5.79 8.78
C GLY A 151 -6.12 4.53 9.57
N ALA A 152 -7.36 4.06 9.46
CA ALA A 152 -7.82 2.83 10.11
C ALA A 152 -7.15 1.58 9.50
N ASP A 153 -7.11 1.52 8.17
CA ASP A 153 -6.43 0.44 7.45
C ASP A 153 -4.91 0.49 7.72
N ALA A 154 -4.31 1.69 7.76
CA ALA A 154 -2.88 1.85 8.08
C ALA A 154 -2.56 1.30 9.47
N SER A 155 -3.35 1.66 10.48
CA SER A 155 -3.17 1.16 11.86
C SER A 155 -3.31 -0.37 11.92
N GLY A 156 -4.40 -0.92 11.39
CA GLY A 156 -4.68 -2.35 11.48
C GLY A 156 -3.71 -3.23 10.69
N LEU A 157 -3.35 -2.82 9.47
CA LEU A 157 -2.40 -3.55 8.62
C LEU A 157 -0.96 -3.42 9.12
N LEU A 158 -0.54 -2.24 9.64
CA LEU A 158 0.81 -2.07 10.18
C LEU A 158 1.01 -2.94 11.44
N ARG A 159 -0.01 -3.02 12.30
CA ARG A 159 0.03 -3.90 13.45
C ARG A 159 0.16 -5.37 13.04
N THR A 160 -0.59 -5.78 12.02
CA THR A 160 -0.46 -7.12 11.45
C THR A 160 0.94 -7.34 10.86
N ALA A 161 1.50 -6.34 10.15
CA ALA A 161 2.84 -6.41 9.57
C ALA A 161 3.94 -6.58 10.62
N ILE A 162 3.88 -5.78 11.72
CA ILE A 162 4.86 -5.86 12.80
C ILE A 162 4.80 -7.21 13.52
N ARG A 163 3.60 -7.79 13.64
CA ARG A 163 3.39 -9.09 14.31
C ARG A 163 3.66 -10.30 13.40
N ASP A 164 3.80 -10.10 12.09
CA ASP A 164 4.09 -11.18 11.13
C ASP A 164 5.55 -11.66 11.23
N ASP A 165 5.78 -12.95 11.04
CA ASP A 165 7.12 -13.56 11.02
C ASP A 165 7.74 -13.62 9.61
N ASN A 166 7.12 -12.94 8.63
CA ASN A 166 7.62 -12.83 7.25
C ASN A 166 7.83 -11.36 6.89
N PRO A 167 8.68 -11.05 5.90
CA PRO A 167 8.95 -9.67 5.51
C PRO A 167 7.75 -9.03 4.83
N VAL A 168 7.47 -7.79 5.20
CA VAL A 168 6.37 -6.99 4.68
C VAL A 168 6.91 -5.69 4.07
N LEU A 169 6.59 -5.42 2.82
CA LEU A 169 6.67 -4.09 2.22
C LEU A 169 5.35 -3.36 2.50
N PHE A 170 5.43 -2.23 3.17
CA PHE A 170 4.29 -1.45 3.59
C PHE A 170 4.30 -0.10 2.86
N PHE A 171 3.56 -0.02 1.76
CA PHE A 171 3.51 1.15 0.89
C PHE A 171 2.48 2.16 1.41
N GLU A 172 2.93 3.35 1.73
CA GLU A 172 2.08 4.47 2.16
C GLU A 172 2.00 5.51 1.03
N HIS A 173 0.90 6.24 0.95
CA HIS A 173 0.77 7.28 -0.06
C HIS A 173 0.91 8.66 0.57
N LYS A 174 1.89 9.45 0.11
CA LYS A 174 2.22 10.75 0.72
C LYS A 174 1.06 11.77 0.77
N ALA A 175 0.13 11.70 -0.19
CA ALA A 175 -1.05 12.57 -0.18
C ALA A 175 -2.05 12.20 0.93
N LEU A 176 -1.97 10.98 1.49
CA LEU A 176 -2.88 10.53 2.54
C LEU A 176 -2.46 10.96 3.94
N TYR A 177 -1.20 11.33 4.19
CA TYR A 177 -0.70 11.57 5.54
C TYR A 177 -1.47 12.64 6.35
N SER A 178 -2.02 13.64 5.69
CA SER A 178 -2.83 14.68 6.31
C SER A 178 -4.33 14.36 6.36
N HIS A 179 -4.80 13.31 5.68
CA HIS A 179 -6.19 12.89 5.72
C HIS A 179 -6.58 12.43 7.11
N LYS A 180 -7.77 12.81 7.55
CA LYS A 180 -8.29 12.48 8.88
C LYS A 180 -9.39 11.44 8.75
N ASP A 181 -9.20 10.34 9.46
CA ASP A 181 -10.11 9.21 9.49
C ASP A 181 -10.50 8.85 10.93
N GLU A 182 -11.61 8.15 11.08
CA GLU A 182 -11.97 7.48 12.33
C GLU A 182 -11.09 6.23 12.47
N VAL A 183 -10.21 6.23 13.45
CA VAL A 183 -9.26 5.12 13.71
C VAL A 183 -9.68 4.40 14.97
N PRO A 184 -9.74 3.04 14.98
CA PRO A 184 -9.99 2.28 16.19
C PRO A 184 -8.95 2.56 17.27
N ASP A 185 -9.41 2.80 18.50
CA ASP A 185 -8.54 3.02 19.66
C ASP A 185 -8.06 1.69 20.30
N ASP A 186 -8.64 0.56 19.87
CA ASP A 186 -8.28 -0.77 20.33
C ASP A 186 -6.82 -1.10 19.93
N PRO A 187 -5.92 -1.31 20.91
CA PRO A 187 -4.52 -1.65 20.66
C PRO A 187 -4.33 -3.03 20.03
N ASP A 188 -5.35 -3.87 20.02
CA ASP A 188 -5.33 -5.19 19.39
C ASP A 188 -6.07 -5.24 18.04
N HIS A 189 -6.62 -4.11 17.58
CA HIS A 189 -7.24 -4.03 16.26
C HIS A 189 -6.22 -4.38 15.16
N THR A 190 -6.41 -5.51 14.51
CA THR A 190 -5.60 -5.98 13.37
C THR A 190 -6.46 -6.21 12.15
N ILE A 191 -5.89 -6.05 10.98
CA ILE A 191 -6.52 -6.39 9.71
C ILE A 191 -5.71 -7.52 9.08
N PRO A 192 -6.29 -8.71 8.85
CA PRO A 192 -5.55 -9.82 8.25
C PRO A 192 -5.18 -9.52 6.80
N PHE A 193 -3.98 -9.94 6.40
CA PHE A 193 -3.56 -9.87 5.01
C PHE A 193 -4.38 -10.82 4.13
N GLY A 194 -4.62 -10.45 2.87
CA GLY A 194 -5.44 -11.21 1.94
C GLY A 194 -6.95 -11.05 2.20
N LYS A 195 -7.36 -9.95 2.83
CA LYS A 195 -8.75 -9.58 3.05
C LYS A 195 -9.05 -8.19 2.51
N ALA A 196 -9.71 -8.14 1.37
CA ALA A 196 -10.21 -6.93 0.77
C ALA A 196 -11.34 -6.29 1.59
N SER A 197 -11.61 -5.03 1.33
CA SER A 197 -12.72 -4.28 1.93
C SER A 197 -13.63 -3.72 0.84
N ILE A 198 -14.90 -4.07 0.89
CA ILE A 198 -15.92 -3.39 0.10
C ILE A 198 -16.19 -2.05 0.77
N LYS A 199 -15.72 -0.97 0.16
CA LYS A 199 -15.85 0.40 0.69
C LYS A 199 -17.21 1.01 0.31
N LYS A 200 -17.82 0.54 -0.77
CA LYS A 200 -19.17 0.88 -1.21
C LYS A 200 -19.76 -0.32 -1.96
N GLU A 201 -20.93 -0.76 -1.53
CA GLU A 201 -21.70 -1.78 -2.25
C GLU A 201 -22.23 -1.23 -3.58
N GLY A 202 -22.31 -2.12 -4.60
CA GLY A 202 -22.85 -1.78 -5.92
C GLY A 202 -23.32 -3.00 -6.69
N GLN A 203 -24.03 -2.77 -7.82
CA GLN A 203 -24.68 -3.82 -8.60
C GLN A 203 -24.29 -3.82 -10.09
N ASP A 204 -23.74 -2.71 -10.61
CA ASP A 204 -23.58 -2.52 -12.05
C ASP A 204 -22.13 -2.65 -12.53
N VAL A 205 -21.16 -2.25 -11.73
CA VAL A 205 -19.72 -2.32 -12.05
C VAL A 205 -18.88 -2.47 -10.79
N THR A 206 -17.86 -3.32 -10.85
CA THR A 206 -16.85 -3.47 -9.82
C THR A 206 -15.67 -2.56 -10.14
N ILE A 207 -15.29 -1.68 -9.21
CA ILE A 207 -14.10 -0.82 -9.29
C ILE A 207 -13.13 -1.27 -8.21
N VAL A 208 -11.94 -1.75 -8.59
CA VAL A 208 -10.88 -2.15 -7.66
C VAL A 208 -9.79 -1.08 -7.66
N ALA A 209 -9.49 -0.54 -6.48
CA ALA A 209 -8.53 0.56 -6.31
C ALA A 209 -7.72 0.40 -5.03
N ASN A 210 -6.48 0.91 -4.99
CA ASN A 210 -5.62 0.91 -3.81
C ASN A 210 -5.16 2.31 -3.42
N LEU A 211 -4.67 2.46 -2.19
CA LEU A 211 -4.07 3.71 -1.69
C LEU A 211 -4.99 4.93 -1.94
N LEU A 212 -4.44 6.02 -2.50
CA LEU A 212 -5.17 7.25 -2.83
C LEU A 212 -6.37 6.98 -3.77
N TYR A 213 -6.25 5.99 -4.64
CA TYR A 213 -7.27 5.73 -5.66
C TYR A 213 -8.56 5.14 -5.10
N VAL A 214 -8.56 4.64 -3.87
CA VAL A 214 -9.79 4.24 -3.18
C VAL A 214 -10.72 5.44 -2.98
N SER A 215 -10.19 6.57 -2.50
CA SER A 215 -11.00 7.79 -2.34
C SER A 215 -11.49 8.35 -3.68
N ARG A 216 -10.64 8.33 -4.71
CA ARG A 216 -11.02 8.75 -6.08
C ARG A 216 -12.09 7.83 -6.69
N ALA A 217 -12.00 6.52 -6.44
CA ALA A 217 -13.01 5.56 -6.87
C ALA A 217 -14.35 5.77 -6.15
N LEU A 218 -14.34 6.10 -4.86
CA LEU A 218 -15.53 6.45 -4.10
C LEU A 218 -16.19 7.74 -4.62
N GLU A 219 -15.38 8.75 -4.94
CA GLU A 219 -15.85 9.99 -5.58
C GLU A 219 -16.49 9.69 -6.95
N ALA A 220 -15.82 8.91 -7.79
CA ALA A 220 -16.35 8.48 -9.06
C ALA A 220 -17.67 7.69 -8.90
N ALA A 221 -17.75 6.79 -7.93
CA ALA A 221 -18.96 6.01 -7.65
C ALA A 221 -20.13 6.89 -7.15
N ALA A 222 -19.83 7.99 -6.44
CA ALA A 222 -20.87 8.96 -6.05
C ALA A 222 -21.42 9.74 -7.26
N GLU A 223 -20.58 10.11 -8.22
CA GLU A 223 -21.03 10.75 -9.47
C GLU A 223 -21.81 9.77 -10.36
N LEU A 224 -21.32 8.55 -10.53
CA LEU A 224 -22.02 7.49 -11.27
C LEU A 224 -23.43 7.21 -10.71
N GLN A 225 -23.58 7.24 -9.39
CA GLN A 225 -24.87 7.04 -8.71
C GLN A 225 -25.91 8.10 -9.11
N LYS A 226 -25.51 9.35 -9.37
CA LYS A 226 -26.41 10.41 -9.86
C LYS A 226 -26.97 10.12 -11.26
N GLU A 227 -26.25 9.30 -12.03
CA GLU A 227 -26.63 8.87 -13.36
C GLU A 227 -27.30 7.47 -13.36
N GLY A 228 -27.59 6.93 -12.18
CA GLY A 228 -28.27 5.65 -12.01
C GLY A 228 -27.36 4.43 -12.12
N ILE A 229 -26.03 4.61 -12.11
CA ILE A 229 -25.04 3.51 -12.15
C ILE A 229 -24.54 3.22 -10.73
N SER A 230 -24.78 2.01 -10.25
CA SER A 230 -24.42 1.54 -8.91
C SER A 230 -23.04 0.85 -8.94
N ALA A 231 -21.98 1.59 -8.69
CA ALA A 231 -20.64 1.05 -8.65
C ALA A 231 -20.29 0.48 -7.27
N GLU A 232 -19.74 -0.75 -7.26
CA GLU A 232 -19.11 -1.36 -6.09
C GLU A 232 -17.63 -0.99 -6.05
N VAL A 233 -17.16 -0.43 -4.93
CA VAL A 233 -15.76 -0.03 -4.77
C VAL A 233 -15.08 -0.97 -3.78
N ILE A 234 -14.02 -1.63 -4.24
CA ILE A 234 -13.24 -2.60 -3.45
C ILE A 234 -11.80 -2.11 -3.30
N ASP A 235 -11.35 -2.06 -2.06
CA ASP A 235 -9.96 -1.86 -1.68
C ASP A 235 -9.33 -3.24 -1.35
N PRO A 236 -8.36 -3.72 -2.12
CA PRO A 236 -7.70 -4.99 -1.84
C PRO A 236 -6.87 -4.95 -0.54
N ARG A 237 -6.48 -3.76 -0.04
CA ARG A 237 -5.64 -3.55 1.16
C ARG A 237 -4.25 -4.17 1.06
N THR A 238 -4.15 -5.36 0.49
CA THR A 238 -2.88 -6.07 0.25
C THR A 238 -2.81 -6.54 -1.19
N LEU A 239 -1.61 -6.45 -1.77
CA LEU A 239 -1.35 -6.96 -3.12
C LEU A 239 -0.72 -8.36 -3.06
N VAL A 240 -0.05 -8.69 -1.95
CA VAL A 240 0.49 -10.03 -1.67
C VAL A 240 0.31 -10.34 -0.17
N PRO A 241 -0.53 -11.31 0.19
CA PRO A 241 -1.47 -12.04 -0.66
C PRO A 241 -2.64 -11.16 -1.15
N PHE A 242 -3.18 -11.48 -2.31
CA PHE A 242 -4.32 -10.76 -2.90
C PHE A 242 -5.64 -11.50 -2.64
N ASP A 243 -6.73 -10.78 -2.36
CA ASP A 243 -8.07 -11.36 -2.17
C ASP A 243 -8.83 -11.46 -3.49
N TYR A 244 -8.46 -12.44 -4.31
CA TYR A 244 -9.17 -12.72 -5.56
C TYR A 244 -10.62 -13.13 -5.35
N HIS A 245 -10.93 -13.77 -4.21
CA HIS A 245 -12.28 -14.28 -3.95
C HIS A 245 -13.29 -13.13 -3.86
N THR A 246 -13.00 -12.11 -3.07
CA THR A 246 -13.90 -10.96 -2.92
C THR A 246 -14.16 -10.27 -4.26
N ILE A 247 -13.13 -10.10 -5.08
CA ILE A 247 -13.29 -9.46 -6.39
C ILE A 247 -14.05 -10.37 -7.37
N LEU A 248 -13.79 -11.67 -7.35
CA LEU A 248 -14.50 -12.64 -8.17
C LEU A 248 -16.01 -12.64 -7.89
N GLU A 249 -16.40 -12.66 -6.61
CA GLU A 249 -17.81 -12.64 -6.23
C GLU A 249 -18.50 -11.30 -6.62
N SER A 250 -17.78 -10.19 -6.48
CA SER A 250 -18.25 -8.90 -6.96
C SER A 250 -18.47 -8.90 -8.48
N VAL A 251 -17.50 -9.38 -9.25
CA VAL A 251 -17.60 -9.43 -10.72
C VAL A 251 -18.69 -10.39 -11.19
N LYS A 252 -18.91 -11.51 -10.51
CA LYS A 252 -20.05 -12.40 -10.81
C LYS A 252 -21.40 -11.70 -10.64
N LYS A 253 -21.49 -10.78 -9.68
CA LYS A 253 -22.68 -9.97 -9.42
C LYS A 253 -22.86 -8.84 -10.43
N THR A 254 -21.77 -8.12 -10.76
CA THR A 254 -21.82 -6.89 -11.57
C THR A 254 -21.61 -7.12 -13.06
N GLY A 255 -20.98 -8.22 -13.46
CA GLY A 255 -20.60 -8.51 -14.84
C GLY A 255 -19.46 -7.64 -15.39
N ARG A 256 -18.92 -6.67 -14.62
CA ARG A 256 -18.01 -5.63 -15.14
C ARG A 256 -16.90 -5.33 -14.16
N LEU A 257 -15.69 -5.10 -14.69
CA LEU A 257 -14.50 -4.82 -13.89
C LEU A 257 -13.74 -3.60 -14.42
N VAL A 258 -13.47 -2.66 -13.52
CA VAL A 258 -12.52 -1.57 -13.72
C VAL A 258 -11.45 -1.69 -12.63
N THR A 259 -10.16 -1.71 -13.00
CA THR A 259 -9.06 -1.57 -12.05
C THR A 259 -8.42 -0.20 -12.21
N VAL A 260 -8.10 0.46 -11.09
CA VAL A 260 -7.47 1.79 -11.12
C VAL A 260 -6.38 1.90 -10.05
N HIS A 261 -5.21 2.38 -10.45
CA HIS A 261 -4.06 2.59 -9.59
C HIS A 261 -3.16 3.70 -10.11
N GLU A 262 -2.26 4.18 -9.27
CA GLU A 262 -1.29 5.20 -9.65
C GLU A 262 -0.07 4.65 -10.39
N ALA A 263 0.35 3.43 -10.10
CA ALA A 263 1.40 2.77 -10.87
C ALA A 263 1.11 2.83 -12.38
N HIS A 264 2.13 2.71 -13.21
CA HIS A 264 1.93 2.74 -14.66
C HIS A 264 0.92 1.67 -15.09
N ARG A 265 0.06 2.00 -16.06
CA ARG A 265 -0.91 1.05 -16.61
C ARG A 265 -0.21 -0.17 -17.24
N GLN A 266 0.92 0.07 -17.91
CA GLN A 266 1.74 -1.01 -18.48
C GLN A 266 2.41 -1.81 -17.37
N ALA A 267 2.19 -3.12 -17.35
CA ALA A 267 2.67 -4.03 -16.32
C ALA A 267 2.25 -3.65 -14.88
N GLY A 268 1.22 -2.81 -14.71
CA GLY A 268 0.65 -2.50 -13.42
C GLY A 268 -0.15 -3.68 -12.85
N TRP A 269 -0.37 -3.71 -11.52
CA TRP A 269 -1.05 -4.82 -10.85
C TRP A 269 -2.48 -5.07 -11.39
N GLY A 270 -3.14 -4.05 -11.89
CA GLY A 270 -4.44 -4.16 -12.54
C GLY A 270 -4.44 -5.07 -13.78
N ALA A 271 -3.27 -5.29 -14.41
CA ALA A 271 -3.15 -6.23 -15.53
C ALA A 271 -3.27 -7.69 -15.06
N GLU A 272 -2.62 -8.02 -13.95
CA GLU A 272 -2.70 -9.34 -13.32
C GLU A 272 -4.12 -9.63 -12.87
N ILE A 273 -4.75 -8.68 -12.17
CA ILE A 273 -6.12 -8.86 -11.68
C ILE A 273 -7.10 -9.03 -12.85
N ALA A 274 -6.97 -8.24 -13.92
CA ALA A 274 -7.80 -8.38 -15.11
C ALA A 274 -7.63 -9.76 -15.76
N ALA A 275 -6.41 -10.27 -15.84
CA ALA A 275 -6.13 -11.61 -16.41
C ALA A 275 -6.75 -12.71 -15.55
N GLU A 276 -6.49 -12.72 -14.24
CA GLU A 276 -6.99 -13.74 -13.30
C GLU A 276 -8.53 -13.74 -13.24
N ILE A 277 -9.15 -12.56 -13.15
CA ILE A 277 -10.61 -12.47 -13.12
C ILE A 277 -11.21 -12.90 -14.47
N THR A 278 -10.58 -12.54 -15.59
CA THR A 278 -11.06 -13.02 -16.90
C THR A 278 -11.04 -14.54 -16.97
N GLN A 279 -9.97 -15.21 -16.52
CA GLN A 279 -9.91 -16.66 -16.54
C GLN A 279 -10.98 -17.32 -15.65
N ARG A 280 -11.23 -16.74 -14.45
CA ARG A 280 -12.12 -17.36 -13.45
C ARG A 280 -13.60 -16.95 -13.60
N ALA A 281 -13.87 -15.81 -14.20
CA ALA A 281 -15.21 -15.22 -14.32
C ALA A 281 -15.63 -14.98 -15.77
N PHE A 282 -14.96 -15.52 -16.79
CA PHE A 282 -15.27 -15.28 -18.19
C PHE A 282 -16.76 -15.40 -18.54
N PRO A 283 -17.48 -16.44 -18.08
CA PRO A 283 -18.91 -16.59 -18.38
C PRO A 283 -19.81 -15.52 -17.74
N TYR A 284 -19.29 -14.76 -16.78
CA TYR A 284 -20.03 -13.72 -16.05
C TYR A 284 -19.70 -12.31 -16.55
N LEU A 285 -18.70 -12.16 -17.43
CA LEU A 285 -18.26 -10.85 -17.91
C LEU A 285 -19.14 -10.37 -19.08
N ASP A 286 -19.80 -9.24 -18.89
CA ASP A 286 -20.54 -8.53 -19.95
C ASP A 286 -19.62 -7.69 -20.85
N HIS A 287 -18.45 -7.30 -20.33
CA HIS A 287 -17.46 -6.47 -21.01
C HIS A 287 -16.04 -6.87 -20.64
N ALA A 288 -15.09 -6.64 -21.52
CA ALA A 288 -13.67 -6.81 -21.20
C ALA A 288 -13.25 -5.90 -20.02
N PRO A 289 -12.45 -6.39 -19.06
CA PRO A 289 -11.98 -5.54 -17.96
C PRO A 289 -11.26 -4.29 -18.45
N VAL A 290 -11.60 -3.13 -17.89
CA VAL A 290 -10.94 -1.85 -18.19
C VAL A 290 -9.87 -1.58 -17.12
N ARG A 291 -8.69 -1.18 -17.56
CA ARG A 291 -7.56 -0.91 -16.68
C ARG A 291 -7.12 0.54 -16.79
N LEU A 292 -7.12 1.25 -15.67
CA LEU A 292 -6.59 2.59 -15.54
C LEU A 292 -5.31 2.57 -14.71
N GLY A 293 -4.32 3.32 -15.14
CA GLY A 293 -3.05 3.54 -14.48
C GLY A 293 -2.33 4.71 -15.12
N SER A 294 -1.26 5.17 -14.52
CA SER A 294 -0.49 6.29 -15.05
C SER A 294 0.02 6.03 -16.45
N LYS A 295 0.16 7.10 -17.22
CA LYS A 295 0.77 7.07 -18.56
C LYS A 295 2.21 6.59 -18.46
N HIS A 296 2.70 5.90 -19.49
CA HIS A 296 4.06 5.36 -19.50
C HIS A 296 5.08 6.48 -19.78
N CYS A 297 5.30 7.34 -18.80
CA CYS A 297 6.29 8.41 -18.82
C CYS A 297 6.76 8.72 -17.39
N PRO A 298 8.00 9.20 -17.20
CA PRO A 298 8.45 9.66 -15.88
C PRO A 298 7.53 10.75 -15.32
N LEU A 299 7.38 10.78 -14.00
CA LEU A 299 6.51 11.76 -13.34
C LEU A 299 7.11 13.17 -13.41
N PRO A 300 6.36 14.18 -13.89
CA PRO A 300 6.83 15.55 -14.01
C PRO A 300 6.95 16.25 -12.64
N PHE A 301 7.81 17.27 -12.56
CA PHE A 301 7.92 18.16 -11.41
C PHE A 301 6.71 19.12 -11.30
N ASN A 302 6.23 19.62 -12.42
CA ASN A 302 5.12 20.56 -12.44
C ASN A 302 3.82 19.85 -12.05
N VAL A 303 3.11 20.36 -11.03
CA VAL A 303 1.90 19.74 -10.46
C VAL A 303 0.78 19.54 -11.51
N ALA A 304 0.61 20.49 -12.44
CA ALA A 304 -0.42 20.34 -13.49
C ALA A 304 -0.06 19.19 -14.46
N LEU A 305 1.22 19.03 -14.79
CA LEU A 305 1.70 17.92 -15.61
C LEU A 305 1.69 16.61 -14.83
N GLU A 306 2.06 16.62 -13.55
CA GLU A 306 1.96 15.47 -12.65
C GLU A 306 0.51 14.95 -12.63
N THR A 307 -0.47 15.85 -12.45
CA THR A 307 -1.90 15.51 -12.50
C THR A 307 -2.33 14.95 -13.85
N ALA A 308 -1.81 15.48 -14.95
CA ALA A 308 -2.20 15.07 -16.30
C ALA A 308 -1.69 13.67 -16.72
N VAL A 309 -0.73 13.09 -15.99
CA VAL A 309 -0.17 11.77 -16.33
C VAL A 309 -0.77 10.62 -15.51
N VAL A 310 -1.51 10.92 -14.45
CA VAL A 310 -2.16 9.93 -13.58
C VAL A 310 -3.67 9.91 -13.79
N PRO A 311 -4.38 8.78 -13.54
CA PRO A 311 -5.83 8.69 -13.72
C PRO A 311 -6.57 9.72 -12.87
N GLN A 312 -7.56 10.39 -13.46
CA GLN A 312 -8.44 11.33 -12.78
C GLN A 312 -9.82 10.72 -12.52
N VAL A 313 -10.59 11.29 -11.59
CA VAL A 313 -11.96 10.84 -11.27
C VAL A 313 -12.84 10.76 -12.52
N LYS A 314 -12.73 11.75 -13.44
CA LYS A 314 -13.43 11.74 -14.71
C LYS A 314 -13.13 10.51 -15.56
N GLU A 315 -11.87 10.09 -15.63
CA GLU A 315 -11.44 8.91 -16.39
C GLU A 315 -11.97 7.61 -15.75
N ILE A 316 -12.11 7.56 -14.42
CA ILE A 316 -12.75 6.43 -13.72
C ILE A 316 -14.23 6.34 -14.09
N ILE A 317 -14.93 7.48 -14.10
CA ILE A 317 -16.33 7.56 -14.51
C ILE A 317 -16.51 7.11 -15.97
N GLU A 318 -15.68 7.62 -16.87
CA GLU A 318 -15.72 7.26 -18.30
C GLU A 318 -15.43 5.77 -18.51
N ALA A 319 -14.45 5.20 -17.79
CA ALA A 319 -14.14 3.79 -17.84
C ALA A 319 -15.30 2.92 -17.35
N ALA A 320 -15.94 3.29 -16.24
CA ALA A 320 -17.09 2.58 -15.74
C ALA A 320 -18.26 2.63 -16.75
N LYS A 321 -18.58 3.81 -17.30
CA LYS A 321 -19.62 3.98 -18.34
C LYS A 321 -19.32 3.17 -19.60
N ALA A 322 -18.08 3.14 -20.04
CA ALA A 322 -17.69 2.36 -21.21
C ALA A 322 -18.01 0.86 -21.07
N THR A 323 -18.02 0.33 -19.85
CA THR A 323 -18.39 -1.07 -19.61
C THR A 323 -19.91 -1.31 -19.65
N MET A 324 -20.74 -0.25 -19.64
CA MET A 324 -22.21 -0.37 -19.68
C MET A 324 -22.74 -0.62 -21.10
N TYR A 325 -21.98 -0.26 -22.11
CA TYR A 325 -22.38 -0.41 -23.51
C TYR A 325 -21.80 -1.71 -24.08
N LYS A 326 -22.68 -2.51 -24.70
CA LYS A 326 -22.30 -3.73 -25.42
C LYS A 326 -21.79 -3.41 -26.82
#